data_c291d3e3b32be500a9de929c962f31fb
#
_entry.id   c291d3e3b32be500a9de929c962f31fb
#
_cell.length_a   1.000
_cell.length_b   1.000
_cell.length_c   1.000
_cell.angle_alpha   90.00
_cell.angle_beta   90.00
_cell.angle_gamma   90.00
#
_symmetry.space_group_name_H-M   'P 1'
#
loop_
_entity.id
_entity.type
_entity.pdbx_description
1 polymer ?
#
loop_
_entity_poly.entity_id
_entity_poly.type
_entity_poly.pdbx_seq_one_letter_code
_entity_poly.pdbx_strand_id
1 'polypeptide(L)'
;MLGKIVAWVVLAILAFAAVMCCLWHLTSEPGKYVASIAATSLTIVGGVGAVAYLVIKYQERQQAGRDEERAKREERREEDRFVNTKMQDAVDQLGSDRASTRIAGVYALTDVADTYGGYRQRVVDILCGYLRSDRETYPLGADGKPATDQPRSGDSDKAVESTIIAVMRNHLLKERKADNGEIRVRQIVRDDQLWCDCAFDLHEVTFHEYVDLMDITFVRGLNFNRSKFEDHINFKRATFEGYVVFIGTIFKGDANFSRATFKGEVHFNESIFKGEARFNEAIFKRDAYFSKSTFKGLTDFSGTTFEYATDFRRTVFEGLASFSGVIFKGNADFCRTTFKGNTELIDATFKGCVGFIEATFKGSTYFSRVAFKRDVNFNRAGFCSKTTFSEIQGRPTFRKCKFNRQLRDFILENGTEAYDFGLIPIPEDNDGLPEGAVWVDFPEKDDKDDGATPIDR
;
A
#
# COMPACT_ATOMS: atom_id res chain seq x y z
N MET A 1 -46.22 25.40 -36.72
CA MET A 1 -45.80 24.47 -37.78
C MET A 1 -46.50 24.75 -39.09
N LEU A 2 -47.85 24.87 -39.16
CA LEU A 2 -48.59 25.05 -40.43
C LEU A 2 -48.12 26.25 -41.27
N GLY A 3 -47.87 27.42 -40.66
CA GLY A 3 -47.42 28.63 -41.37
C GLY A 3 -46.06 28.48 -42.03
N LYS A 4 -45.12 27.72 -41.43
CA LYS A 4 -43.80 27.43 -42.06
C LYS A 4 -43.95 26.49 -43.25
N ILE A 5 -44.82 25.48 -43.17
CA ILE A 5 -45.07 24.54 -44.29
C ILE A 5 -45.69 25.31 -45.46
N VAL A 6 -46.69 26.16 -45.23
CA VAL A 6 -47.31 27.00 -46.24
C VAL A 6 -46.29 27.93 -46.90
N ALA A 7 -45.40 28.58 -46.11
CA ALA A 7 -44.38 29.44 -46.64
C ALA A 7 -43.39 28.68 -47.58
N TRP A 8 -42.99 27.45 -47.20
CA TRP A 8 -42.11 26.59 -48.03
C TRP A 8 -42.78 26.12 -49.30
N VAL A 9 -44.10 25.79 -49.25
CA VAL A 9 -44.88 25.41 -50.46
C VAL A 9 -44.96 26.58 -51.42
N VAL A 10 -45.28 27.79 -50.95
CA VAL A 10 -45.33 29.00 -51.74
C VAL A 10 -43.94 29.30 -52.39
N LEU A 11 -42.87 29.19 -51.61
CA LEU A 11 -41.52 29.40 -52.12
C LEU A 11 -41.12 28.39 -53.20
N ALA A 12 -41.48 27.11 -53.04
CA ALA A 12 -41.25 26.07 -54.05
C ALA A 12 -42.02 26.34 -55.37
N ILE A 13 -43.27 26.79 -55.24
CA ILE A 13 -44.09 27.16 -56.42
C ILE A 13 -43.47 28.37 -57.17
N LEU A 14 -43.04 29.40 -56.44
CA LEU A 14 -42.38 30.58 -57.01
C LEU A 14 -41.03 30.21 -57.68
N ALA A 15 -40.23 29.35 -57.05
CA ALA A 15 -38.99 28.85 -57.59
C ALA A 15 -39.21 28.02 -58.88
N PHE A 16 -40.23 27.16 -58.88
CA PHE A 16 -40.62 26.40 -60.07
C PHE A 16 -41.01 27.33 -61.24
N ALA A 17 -41.88 28.34 -60.98
CA ALA A 17 -42.30 29.30 -61.95
C ALA A 17 -41.08 30.12 -62.54
N ALA A 18 -40.18 30.53 -61.67
CA ALA A 18 -38.96 31.26 -62.07
C ALA A 18 -38.04 30.41 -62.97
N VAL A 19 -37.74 29.14 -62.57
CA VAL A 19 -36.91 28.22 -63.35
C VAL A 19 -37.58 27.88 -64.70
N MET A 20 -38.89 27.67 -64.69
CA MET A 20 -39.70 27.44 -65.91
C MET A 20 -39.63 28.61 -66.86
N CYS A 21 -39.77 29.84 -66.35
CA CYS A 21 -39.66 31.08 -67.16
C CYS A 21 -38.25 31.25 -67.73
N CYS A 22 -37.20 31.03 -66.94
CA CYS A 22 -35.82 31.08 -67.48
C CYS A 22 -35.54 30.06 -68.57
N LEU A 23 -35.97 28.82 -68.38
CA LEU A 23 -35.77 27.77 -69.41
C LEU A 23 -36.61 28.05 -70.68
N TRP A 24 -37.82 28.65 -70.53
CA TRP A 24 -38.67 29.08 -71.64
C TRP A 24 -37.99 30.13 -72.47
N HIS A 25 -37.32 31.12 -71.92
CA HIS A 25 -36.62 32.19 -72.62
C HIS A 25 -35.30 31.72 -73.24
N LEU A 26 -34.67 30.67 -72.70
CA LEU A 26 -33.41 30.12 -73.22
C LEU A 26 -33.60 29.14 -74.43
N THR A 27 -34.82 28.71 -74.70
CA THR A 27 -35.12 27.70 -75.73
C THR A 27 -35.63 28.37 -77.02
N SER A 28 -35.06 28.00 -78.16
CA SER A 28 -35.38 28.65 -79.49
C SER A 28 -36.81 28.37 -79.96
N GLU A 29 -37.44 27.26 -79.58
CA GLU A 29 -38.83 26.89 -79.93
C GLU A 29 -39.55 26.33 -78.70
N PRO A 30 -39.91 27.15 -77.64
CA PRO A 30 -40.38 26.68 -76.38
C PRO A 30 -41.69 25.90 -76.46
N GLY A 31 -42.56 26.18 -77.42
CA GLY A 31 -43.84 25.49 -77.62
C GLY A 31 -43.75 24.01 -77.97
N LYS A 32 -42.64 23.57 -78.62
CA LYS A 32 -42.40 22.14 -78.89
C LYS A 32 -41.88 21.36 -77.68
N TYR A 33 -41.29 22.05 -76.74
CA TYR A 33 -40.56 21.43 -75.60
C TYR A 33 -41.18 21.70 -74.23
N VAL A 34 -42.43 22.14 -74.17
CA VAL A 34 -43.15 22.50 -72.93
C VAL A 34 -43.05 21.39 -71.82
N ALA A 35 -43.30 20.14 -72.24
CA ALA A 35 -43.24 19.00 -71.28
C ALA A 35 -41.82 18.76 -70.77
N SER A 36 -40.82 18.93 -71.58
CA SER A 36 -39.40 18.77 -71.19
C SER A 36 -38.92 19.90 -70.32
N ILE A 37 -39.32 21.16 -70.60
CA ILE A 37 -38.99 22.32 -69.74
C ILE A 37 -39.65 22.18 -68.36
N ALA A 38 -40.92 21.75 -68.33
CA ALA A 38 -41.63 21.51 -67.04
C ALA A 38 -40.97 20.37 -66.20
N ALA A 39 -40.62 19.28 -66.92
CA ALA A 39 -39.92 18.15 -66.22
C ALA A 39 -38.54 18.56 -65.64
N THR A 40 -37.77 19.30 -66.45
CA THR A 40 -36.45 19.81 -66.03
C THR A 40 -36.57 20.80 -64.86
N SER A 41 -37.53 21.72 -64.94
CA SER A 41 -37.82 22.67 -63.86
C SER A 41 -38.23 21.97 -62.56
N LEU A 42 -39.06 20.94 -62.67
CA LEU A 42 -39.48 20.14 -61.51
C LEU A 42 -38.29 19.37 -60.93
N THR A 43 -37.40 18.81 -61.74
CA THR A 43 -36.19 18.10 -61.30
C THR A 43 -35.23 19.04 -60.59
N ILE A 44 -35.02 20.25 -61.07
CA ILE A 44 -34.14 21.24 -60.46
C ILE A 44 -34.68 21.67 -59.11
N VAL A 45 -35.97 22.07 -59.06
CA VAL A 45 -36.60 22.53 -57.81
C VAL A 45 -36.70 21.39 -56.80
N GLY A 46 -37.06 20.18 -57.27
CA GLY A 46 -37.11 18.98 -56.42
C GLY A 46 -35.73 18.60 -55.84
N GLY A 47 -34.67 18.69 -56.69
CA GLY A 47 -33.32 18.44 -56.26
C GLY A 47 -32.82 19.43 -55.22
N VAL A 48 -33.06 20.72 -55.41
CA VAL A 48 -32.71 21.76 -54.43
C VAL A 48 -33.53 21.58 -53.13
N GLY A 49 -34.83 21.25 -53.26
CA GLY A 49 -35.67 20.97 -52.10
C GLY A 49 -35.22 19.77 -51.29
N ALA A 50 -34.80 18.70 -51.96
CA ALA A 50 -34.24 17.50 -51.30
C ALA A 50 -32.96 17.80 -50.52
N VAL A 51 -32.01 18.56 -51.16
CA VAL A 51 -30.80 18.98 -50.50
C VAL A 51 -31.09 19.87 -49.26
N ALA A 52 -31.98 20.87 -49.43
CA ALA A 52 -32.40 21.72 -48.31
C ALA A 52 -33.04 20.93 -47.18
N TYR A 53 -33.88 19.94 -47.47
CA TYR A 53 -34.47 19.04 -46.48
C TYR A 53 -33.40 18.23 -45.76
N LEU A 54 -32.43 17.67 -46.47
CA LEU A 54 -31.34 16.90 -45.86
C LEU A 54 -30.48 17.78 -44.94
N VAL A 55 -30.17 19.01 -45.35
CA VAL A 55 -29.41 19.96 -44.53
C VAL A 55 -30.19 20.32 -43.26
N ILE A 56 -31.50 20.60 -43.36
CA ILE A 56 -32.32 20.88 -42.20
C ILE A 56 -32.37 19.67 -41.25
N LYS A 57 -32.60 18.47 -41.80
CA LYS A 57 -32.61 17.24 -41.02
C LYS A 57 -31.29 16.95 -40.34
N TYR A 58 -30.16 17.23 -41.02
CA TYR A 58 -28.85 17.11 -40.44
C TYR A 58 -28.61 18.10 -39.29
N GLN A 59 -29.06 19.36 -39.46
CA GLN A 59 -28.98 20.39 -38.42
C GLN A 59 -29.87 20.05 -37.21
N GLU A 60 -31.10 19.56 -37.43
CA GLU A 60 -31.97 19.10 -36.36
C GLU A 60 -31.35 17.97 -35.55
N ARG A 61 -30.75 16.97 -36.23
CA ARG A 61 -30.04 15.88 -35.52
C ARG A 61 -28.84 16.37 -34.73
N GLN A 62 -28.04 17.30 -35.32
CA GLN A 62 -26.91 17.89 -34.58
C GLN A 62 -27.38 18.74 -33.37
N GLN A 63 -28.51 19.46 -33.49
CA GLN A 63 -29.05 20.21 -32.36
C GLN A 63 -29.59 19.28 -31.29
N ALA A 64 -30.35 18.23 -31.65
CA ALA A 64 -30.83 17.23 -30.71
C ALA A 64 -29.67 16.54 -29.95
N GLY A 65 -28.58 16.18 -30.67
CA GLY A 65 -27.38 15.62 -30.01
C GLY A 65 -26.69 16.60 -29.04
N ARG A 66 -26.59 17.88 -29.40
CA ARG A 66 -26.07 18.93 -28.51
C ARG A 66 -26.94 19.17 -27.27
N ASP A 67 -28.26 19.16 -27.46
CA ASP A 67 -29.22 19.38 -26.39
C ASP A 67 -29.24 18.17 -25.43
N GLU A 68 -29.09 16.94 -25.93
CA GLU A 68 -28.93 15.74 -25.12
C GLU A 68 -27.63 15.79 -24.31
N GLU A 69 -26.51 16.19 -24.94
CA GLU A 69 -25.23 16.36 -24.22
C GLU A 69 -25.30 17.47 -23.17
N ARG A 70 -26.02 18.56 -23.43
CA ARG A 70 -26.25 19.64 -22.43
C ARG A 70 -27.07 19.14 -21.27
N ALA A 71 -28.17 18.43 -21.52
CA ALA A 71 -29.01 17.85 -20.48
C ALA A 71 -28.19 16.88 -19.60
N LYS A 72 -27.40 15.98 -20.20
CA LYS A 72 -26.50 15.08 -19.47
C LYS A 72 -25.43 15.82 -18.64
N ARG A 73 -24.93 16.95 -19.13
CA ARG A 73 -23.97 17.79 -18.40
C ARG A 73 -24.65 18.54 -17.23
N GLU A 74 -25.88 18.98 -17.41
CA GLU A 74 -26.66 19.65 -16.36
C GLU A 74 -27.03 18.65 -15.26
N GLU A 75 -27.50 17.46 -15.61
CA GLU A 75 -27.81 16.38 -14.67
C GLU A 75 -26.57 15.99 -13.83
N ARG A 76 -25.40 15.80 -14.49
CA ARG A 76 -24.14 15.55 -13.76
C ARG A 76 -23.76 16.70 -12.82
N ARG A 77 -23.94 17.95 -13.23
CA ARG A 77 -23.63 19.10 -12.37
C ARG A 77 -24.58 19.19 -11.17
N GLU A 78 -25.84 18.81 -11.33
CA GLU A 78 -26.80 18.75 -10.23
C GLU A 78 -26.45 17.62 -9.25
N GLU A 79 -26.10 16.44 -9.78
CA GLU A 79 -25.60 15.33 -8.98
C GLU A 79 -24.33 15.72 -8.22
N ASP A 80 -23.34 16.30 -8.90
CA ASP A 80 -22.10 16.78 -8.28
C ASP A 80 -22.36 17.81 -7.16
N ARG A 81 -23.31 18.75 -7.36
CA ARG A 81 -23.69 19.72 -6.33
C ARG A 81 -24.32 19.04 -5.13
N PHE A 82 -25.23 18.11 -5.37
CA PHE A 82 -25.92 17.37 -4.32
C PHE A 82 -24.93 16.54 -3.48
N VAL A 83 -24.01 15.80 -4.15
CA VAL A 83 -23.00 15.00 -3.48
C VAL A 83 -22.02 15.89 -2.70
N ASN A 84 -21.58 17.01 -3.28
CA ASN A 84 -20.70 17.96 -2.60
C ASN A 84 -21.36 18.55 -1.35
N THR A 85 -22.67 18.86 -1.38
CA THR A 85 -23.40 19.33 -0.20
C THR A 85 -23.43 18.24 0.89
N LYS A 86 -23.79 16.99 0.52
CA LYS A 86 -23.75 15.87 1.48
C LYS A 86 -22.36 15.66 2.10
N MET A 87 -21.31 15.76 1.28
CA MET A 87 -19.94 15.65 1.77
C MET A 87 -19.59 16.78 2.74
N GLN A 88 -20.02 18.03 2.42
CA GLN A 88 -19.77 19.19 3.30
C GLN A 88 -20.47 18.98 4.66
N ASP A 89 -21.75 18.59 4.66
CA ASP A 89 -22.49 18.30 5.88
C ASP A 89 -21.82 17.21 6.72
N ALA A 90 -21.32 16.17 6.07
CA ALA A 90 -20.61 15.07 6.73
C ALA A 90 -19.24 15.51 7.30
N VAL A 91 -18.51 16.37 6.59
CA VAL A 91 -17.23 16.96 7.06
C VAL A 91 -17.49 17.89 8.25
N ASP A 92 -18.55 18.68 8.22
CA ASP A 92 -18.93 19.55 9.34
C ASP A 92 -19.30 18.72 10.58
N GLN A 93 -19.98 17.57 10.40
CA GLN A 93 -20.20 16.61 11.48
C GLN A 93 -18.89 16.02 12.00
N LEU A 94 -17.96 15.65 11.11
CA LEU A 94 -16.64 15.11 11.48
C LEU A 94 -15.79 16.14 12.25
N GLY A 95 -15.98 17.43 11.99
CA GLY A 95 -15.34 18.55 12.71
C GLY A 95 -16.01 18.93 14.04
N SER A 96 -17.06 18.22 14.48
CA SER A 96 -17.80 18.54 15.70
C SER A 96 -17.00 18.25 16.98
N ASP A 97 -17.23 19.00 18.03
CA ASP A 97 -16.64 18.75 19.36
C ASP A 97 -17.14 17.45 20.00
N ARG A 98 -18.30 16.93 19.58
CA ARG A 98 -18.91 15.72 20.13
C ARG A 98 -18.48 14.49 19.36
N ALA A 99 -17.87 13.51 20.03
CA ALA A 99 -17.43 12.25 19.42
C ALA A 99 -18.57 11.50 18.70
N SER A 100 -19.79 11.49 19.27
CA SER A 100 -20.97 10.87 18.64
C SER A 100 -21.35 11.53 17.30
N THR A 101 -21.20 12.84 17.20
CA THR A 101 -21.48 13.59 15.94
C THR A 101 -20.36 13.32 14.93
N ARG A 102 -19.09 13.25 15.37
CA ARG A 102 -17.97 12.87 14.49
C ARG A 102 -18.14 11.47 13.91
N ILE A 103 -18.58 10.50 14.75
CA ILE A 103 -18.90 9.13 14.30
C ILE A 103 -20.02 9.15 13.24
N ALA A 104 -21.07 9.95 13.43
CA ALA A 104 -22.13 10.11 12.43
C ALA A 104 -21.56 10.66 11.12
N GLY A 105 -20.62 11.62 11.18
CA GLY A 105 -19.90 12.14 10.02
C GLY A 105 -19.11 11.07 9.27
N VAL A 106 -18.44 10.15 9.99
CA VAL A 106 -17.73 9.01 9.36
C VAL A 106 -18.69 8.15 8.56
N TYR A 107 -19.86 7.79 9.14
CA TYR A 107 -20.87 6.98 8.43
C TYR A 107 -21.49 7.74 7.26
N ALA A 108 -21.78 9.04 7.41
CA ALA A 108 -22.31 9.87 6.33
C ALA A 108 -21.35 9.95 5.13
N LEU A 109 -20.03 10.08 5.37
CA LEU A 109 -18.98 9.99 4.34
C LEU A 109 -18.94 8.61 3.70
N THR A 110 -19.08 7.55 4.50
CA THR A 110 -19.11 6.17 4.00
C THR A 110 -20.30 5.95 3.06
N ASP A 111 -21.50 6.43 3.42
CA ASP A 111 -22.70 6.35 2.58
C ASP A 111 -22.51 7.08 1.23
N VAL A 112 -21.78 8.20 1.22
CA VAL A 112 -21.40 8.90 -0.03
C VAL A 112 -20.49 8.03 -0.88
N ALA A 113 -19.45 7.43 -0.28
CA ALA A 113 -18.50 6.55 -1.00
C ALA A 113 -19.18 5.31 -1.57
N ASP A 114 -20.15 4.75 -0.84
CA ASP A 114 -20.88 3.54 -1.22
C ASP A 114 -21.93 3.79 -2.29
N THR A 115 -22.54 4.97 -2.27
CA THR A 115 -23.58 5.36 -3.24
C THR A 115 -22.97 5.93 -4.51
N TYR A 116 -21.92 6.73 -4.38
CA TYR A 116 -21.28 7.47 -5.47
C TYR A 116 -19.82 7.05 -5.63
N GLY A 117 -19.56 5.92 -6.27
CA GLY A 117 -18.24 5.31 -6.39
C GLY A 117 -17.14 6.23 -6.93
N GLY A 118 -17.49 7.23 -7.75
CA GLY A 118 -16.56 8.26 -8.24
C GLY A 118 -15.96 9.16 -7.16
N TYR A 119 -16.62 9.25 -5.98
CA TYR A 119 -16.15 10.06 -4.85
C TYR A 119 -15.40 9.26 -3.78
N ARG A 120 -15.27 7.94 -3.93
CA ARG A 120 -14.68 7.02 -2.95
C ARG A 120 -13.28 7.45 -2.52
N GLN A 121 -12.39 7.72 -3.47
CA GLN A 121 -11.03 8.16 -3.14
C GLN A 121 -11.05 9.44 -2.31
N ARG A 122 -11.90 10.42 -2.65
CA ARG A 122 -12.01 11.67 -1.89
C ARG A 122 -12.47 11.44 -0.45
N VAL A 123 -13.42 10.52 -0.23
CA VAL A 123 -13.85 10.12 1.12
C VAL A 123 -12.70 9.48 1.89
N VAL A 124 -11.98 8.55 1.26
CA VAL A 124 -10.77 7.94 1.86
C VAL A 124 -9.74 9.02 2.23
N ASP A 125 -9.50 9.99 1.34
CA ASP A 125 -8.55 11.08 1.58
C ASP A 125 -8.99 11.96 2.77
N ILE A 126 -10.30 12.24 2.92
CA ILE A 126 -10.84 12.99 4.05
C ILE A 126 -10.65 12.22 5.36
N LEU A 127 -10.97 10.92 5.39
CA LEU A 127 -10.80 10.08 6.58
C LEU A 127 -9.32 9.93 6.97
N CYS A 128 -8.44 9.73 5.99
CA CYS A 128 -6.99 9.72 6.21
C CYS A 128 -6.50 11.09 6.72
N GLY A 129 -6.99 12.19 6.14
CA GLY A 129 -6.68 13.55 6.56
C GLY A 129 -7.12 13.83 8.00
N TYR A 130 -8.30 13.36 8.38
CA TYR A 130 -8.79 13.43 9.76
C TYR A 130 -7.85 12.67 10.72
N LEU A 131 -7.44 11.46 10.37
CA LEU A 131 -6.50 10.68 11.19
C LEU A 131 -5.14 11.35 11.35
N ARG A 132 -4.69 12.15 10.37
CA ARG A 132 -3.43 12.92 10.40
C ARG A 132 -3.54 14.26 11.14
N SER A 133 -4.75 14.75 11.39
CA SER A 133 -4.95 16.02 12.10
C SER A 133 -4.55 15.91 13.56
N ASP A 134 -4.33 17.07 14.21
CA ASP A 134 -4.18 17.14 15.66
C ASP A 134 -5.52 16.77 16.31
N ARG A 135 -5.60 15.56 16.87
CA ARG A 135 -6.80 14.99 17.52
C ARG A 135 -6.73 15.05 19.02
N GLU A 136 -5.63 15.54 19.57
CA GLU A 136 -5.50 15.74 21.00
C GLU A 136 -6.34 16.95 21.44
N THR A 137 -7.24 16.71 22.37
CA THR A 137 -8.10 17.74 22.93
C THR A 137 -7.89 17.87 24.44
N TYR A 138 -8.23 19.00 25.00
CA TYR A 138 -8.28 19.14 26.45
C TYR A 138 -9.44 18.29 27.01
N PRO A 139 -9.25 17.57 28.12
CA PRO A 139 -10.34 16.86 28.78
C PRO A 139 -11.45 17.86 29.18
N LEU A 140 -12.70 17.40 29.18
CA LEU A 140 -13.81 18.24 29.60
C LEU A 140 -13.84 18.33 31.12
N GLY A 141 -13.90 19.55 31.64
CA GLY A 141 -14.13 19.81 33.06
C GLY A 141 -15.57 19.47 33.48
N ALA A 142 -15.85 19.52 34.77
CA ALA A 142 -17.17 19.24 35.34
C ALA A 142 -18.28 20.19 34.79
N ASP A 143 -17.90 21.34 34.26
CA ASP A 143 -18.76 22.34 33.62
C ASP A 143 -18.99 22.08 32.13
N GLY A 144 -18.40 20.97 31.58
CA GLY A 144 -18.45 20.61 30.17
C GLY A 144 -17.59 21.45 29.25
N LYS A 145 -16.72 22.31 29.79
CA LYS A 145 -15.76 23.10 29.01
C LYS A 145 -14.37 22.45 28.99
N PRO A 146 -13.55 22.72 27.94
CA PRO A 146 -12.18 22.23 27.92
C PRO A 146 -11.37 22.70 29.12
N ALA A 147 -10.80 21.76 29.90
CA ALA A 147 -9.94 22.03 31.04
C ALA A 147 -8.51 22.32 30.54
N THR A 148 -8.24 23.57 30.17
CA THR A 148 -6.97 24.00 29.58
C THR A 148 -5.78 23.95 30.54
N ASP A 149 -6.03 23.68 31.82
CA ASP A 149 -5.05 23.45 32.88
C ASP A 149 -4.56 22.00 32.93
N GLN A 150 -5.19 21.11 32.17
CA GLN A 150 -4.82 19.69 32.06
C GLN A 150 -4.10 19.41 30.74
N PRO A 151 -3.25 18.38 30.70
CA PRO A 151 -2.60 17.99 29.45
C PRO A 151 -3.64 17.54 28.42
N ARG A 152 -3.39 17.84 27.15
CA ARG A 152 -4.19 17.32 26.04
C ARG A 152 -4.15 15.80 26.01
N SER A 153 -5.25 15.18 25.61
CA SER A 153 -5.37 13.73 25.45
C SER A 153 -6.11 13.38 24.16
N GLY A 154 -5.69 12.34 23.48
CA GLY A 154 -6.40 11.74 22.34
C GLY A 154 -7.58 10.85 22.78
N ASP A 155 -7.83 10.66 24.07
CA ASP A 155 -8.81 9.71 24.58
C ASP A 155 -10.25 9.98 24.12
N SER A 156 -10.61 11.25 23.93
CA SER A 156 -11.94 11.62 23.42
C SER A 156 -12.18 11.24 21.96
N ASP A 157 -11.11 10.92 21.22
CA ASP A 157 -11.17 10.63 19.78
C ASP A 157 -10.97 9.14 19.45
N LYS A 158 -10.62 8.31 20.41
CA LYS A 158 -10.38 6.88 20.24
C LYS A 158 -11.58 6.16 19.60
N ALA A 159 -12.81 6.49 20.01
CA ALA A 159 -14.01 5.92 19.44
C ALA A 159 -14.23 6.31 17.96
N VAL A 160 -13.79 7.49 17.55
CA VAL A 160 -13.85 7.95 16.15
C VAL A 160 -12.79 7.21 15.35
N GLU A 161 -11.55 7.13 15.88
CA GLU A 161 -10.44 6.39 15.27
C GLU A 161 -10.81 4.93 15.02
N SER A 162 -11.29 4.22 16.06
CA SER A 162 -11.70 2.82 15.93
C SER A 162 -12.87 2.63 14.95
N THR A 163 -13.79 3.61 14.86
CA THR A 163 -14.87 3.60 13.86
C THR A 163 -14.32 3.74 12.45
N ILE A 164 -13.40 4.66 12.21
CA ILE A 164 -12.76 4.84 10.89
C ILE A 164 -12.03 3.56 10.49
N ILE A 165 -11.25 2.97 11.39
CA ILE A 165 -10.52 1.72 11.14
C ILE A 165 -11.49 0.56 10.83
N ALA A 166 -12.61 0.46 11.58
CA ALA A 166 -13.62 -0.56 11.34
C ALA A 166 -14.30 -0.40 9.96
N VAL A 167 -14.63 0.83 9.58
CA VAL A 167 -15.18 1.14 8.25
C VAL A 167 -14.17 0.79 7.16
N MET A 168 -12.92 1.24 7.27
CA MET A 168 -11.85 0.90 6.32
C MET A 168 -11.69 -0.61 6.20
N ARG A 169 -11.63 -1.33 7.34
CA ARG A 169 -11.50 -2.78 7.36
C ARG A 169 -12.64 -3.46 6.59
N ASN A 170 -13.89 -3.09 6.86
CA ASN A 170 -15.05 -3.68 6.21
C ASN A 170 -15.02 -3.52 4.67
N HIS A 171 -14.54 -2.38 4.17
CA HIS A 171 -14.44 -2.07 2.75
C HIS A 171 -13.14 -2.61 2.09
N LEU A 172 -12.20 -3.11 2.87
CA LEU A 172 -10.96 -3.75 2.40
C LEU A 172 -11.01 -5.29 2.47
N LEU A 173 -12.05 -5.86 3.10
CA LEU A 173 -12.29 -7.30 3.16
C LEU A 173 -12.88 -7.78 1.82
N LYS A 174 -12.02 -8.27 0.92
CA LYS A 174 -12.42 -8.90 -0.33
C LYS A 174 -12.57 -10.41 -0.14
N GLU A 175 -13.65 -11.00 -0.68
CA GLU A 175 -13.86 -12.43 -0.61
C GLU A 175 -12.64 -13.21 -1.11
N ARG A 176 -12.20 -14.19 -0.33
CA ARG A 176 -11.17 -15.15 -0.70
C ARG A 176 -11.62 -16.55 -0.40
N LYS A 177 -11.39 -17.47 -1.36
CA LYS A 177 -11.68 -18.89 -1.23
C LYS A 177 -10.38 -19.66 -1.04
N ALA A 178 -10.45 -20.77 -0.30
CA ALA A 178 -9.40 -21.77 -0.23
C ALA A 178 -9.39 -22.60 -1.52
N ASP A 179 -8.32 -23.39 -1.73
CA ASP A 179 -8.19 -24.29 -2.88
C ASP A 179 -9.31 -25.34 -2.94
N ASN A 180 -9.90 -25.70 -1.79
CA ASN A 180 -11.06 -26.58 -1.67
C ASN A 180 -12.42 -25.87 -1.93
N GLY A 181 -12.41 -24.58 -2.28
CA GLY A 181 -13.61 -23.78 -2.57
C GLY A 181 -14.29 -23.17 -1.33
N GLU A 182 -13.85 -23.47 -0.12
CA GLU A 182 -14.40 -22.87 1.10
C GLU A 182 -14.06 -21.39 1.21
N ILE A 183 -15.00 -20.57 1.70
CA ILE A 183 -14.80 -19.15 1.91
C ILE A 183 -13.89 -18.96 3.14
N ARG A 184 -12.65 -18.48 2.92
CA ARG A 184 -11.71 -18.13 4.00
C ARG A 184 -11.95 -16.72 4.54
N VAL A 185 -12.31 -15.79 3.66
CA VAL A 185 -12.60 -14.41 4.02
C VAL A 185 -13.97 -14.07 3.45
N ARG A 186 -14.90 -13.67 4.31
CA ARG A 186 -16.23 -13.24 3.89
C ARG A 186 -16.20 -11.73 3.69
N GLN A 187 -16.57 -11.30 2.50
CA GLN A 187 -16.81 -9.89 2.17
C GLN A 187 -18.09 -9.40 2.87
N ILE A 188 -18.03 -8.17 3.40
CA ILE A 188 -19.14 -7.58 4.17
C ILE A 188 -19.95 -6.62 3.30
N VAL A 189 -19.27 -5.84 2.46
CA VAL A 189 -19.87 -4.86 1.54
C VAL A 189 -19.97 -5.43 0.13
N ARG A 190 -20.73 -4.82 -0.77
CA ARG A 190 -20.82 -5.25 -2.18
C ARG A 190 -19.51 -4.97 -2.92
N ASP A 191 -19.30 -5.63 -4.06
CA ASP A 191 -18.09 -5.46 -4.88
C ASP A 191 -17.89 -4.02 -5.34
N ASP A 192 -18.98 -3.33 -5.67
CA ASP A 192 -18.99 -1.93 -6.08
C ASP A 192 -18.78 -0.94 -4.93
N GLN A 193 -18.70 -1.40 -3.68
CA GLN A 193 -18.44 -0.61 -2.48
C GLN A 193 -17.02 -0.85 -1.91
N LEU A 194 -16.25 -1.79 -2.45
CA LEU A 194 -14.89 -2.05 -1.97
C LEU A 194 -13.96 -0.85 -2.19
N TRP A 195 -13.09 -0.62 -1.19
CA TRP A 195 -12.07 0.43 -1.22
C TRP A 195 -10.67 -0.10 -1.53
N CYS A 196 -10.56 -1.37 -1.93
CA CYS A 196 -9.27 -2.01 -2.19
C CYS A 196 -8.41 -1.28 -3.23
N ASP A 197 -9.05 -0.60 -4.20
CA ASP A 197 -8.41 0.17 -5.27
C ASP A 197 -8.16 1.65 -4.90
N CYS A 198 -8.46 2.06 -3.66
CA CYS A 198 -8.08 3.37 -3.15
C CYS A 198 -6.64 3.38 -2.66
N ALA A 199 -5.98 4.55 -2.74
CA ALA A 199 -4.71 4.82 -2.09
C ALA A 199 -4.98 5.34 -0.67
N PHE A 200 -4.16 4.88 0.30
CA PHE A 200 -4.28 5.30 1.70
C PHE A 200 -3.02 6.02 2.13
N ASP A 201 -3.16 7.31 2.41
CA ASP A 201 -2.06 8.14 2.89
C ASP A 201 -2.23 8.45 4.38
N LEU A 202 -1.60 7.63 5.19
CA LEU A 202 -1.66 7.63 6.65
C LEU A 202 -0.30 8.03 7.27
N HIS A 203 0.52 8.83 6.54
CA HIS A 203 1.80 9.29 7.07
C HIS A 203 1.60 10.16 8.32
N GLU A 204 2.54 10.08 9.25
CA GLU A 204 2.57 10.87 10.48
C GLU A 204 1.32 10.71 11.39
N VAL A 205 0.49 9.67 11.17
CA VAL A 205 -0.65 9.37 12.04
C VAL A 205 -0.18 8.75 13.35
N THR A 206 -0.73 9.20 14.47
CA THR A 206 -0.66 8.47 15.74
C THR A 206 -1.95 7.70 15.94
N PHE A 207 -1.85 6.36 15.91
CA PHE A 207 -2.96 5.45 16.24
C PHE A 207 -2.89 5.13 17.72
N HIS A 208 -3.99 5.39 18.45
CA HIS A 208 -4.07 5.18 19.89
C HIS A 208 -4.71 3.84 20.27
N GLU A 209 -5.53 3.30 19.37
CA GLU A 209 -6.26 2.05 19.56
C GLU A 209 -5.64 0.90 18.75
N TYR A 210 -6.05 -0.31 19.09
CA TYR A 210 -5.71 -1.51 18.33
C TYR A 210 -6.18 -1.41 16.88
N VAL A 211 -5.27 -1.59 15.94
CA VAL A 211 -5.55 -1.53 14.50
C VAL A 211 -5.65 -2.94 13.94
N ASP A 212 -6.88 -3.45 13.76
CA ASP A 212 -7.10 -4.76 13.13
C ASP A 212 -7.42 -4.64 11.64
N LEU A 213 -6.42 -4.95 10.84
CA LEU A 213 -6.49 -5.01 9.38
C LEU A 213 -6.12 -6.42 8.87
N MET A 214 -6.56 -7.46 9.62
CA MET A 214 -6.37 -8.85 9.22
C MET A 214 -7.22 -9.19 7.98
N ASP A 215 -6.65 -10.03 7.09
CA ASP A 215 -7.30 -10.55 5.89
C ASP A 215 -7.66 -9.52 4.80
N ILE A 216 -7.27 -8.26 4.95
CA ILE A 216 -7.58 -7.19 4.00
C ILE A 216 -6.76 -7.26 2.72
N THR A 217 -7.18 -6.48 1.72
CA THR A 217 -6.46 -6.32 0.45
C THR A 217 -6.32 -4.84 0.10
N PHE A 218 -5.07 -4.38 -0.08
CA PHE A 218 -4.74 -3.09 -0.69
C PHE A 218 -4.21 -3.31 -2.10
N VAL A 219 -4.88 -2.78 -3.11
CA VAL A 219 -4.45 -2.88 -4.50
C VAL A 219 -3.47 -1.75 -4.86
N ARG A 220 -3.68 -0.55 -4.30
CA ARG A 220 -2.80 0.60 -4.48
C ARG A 220 -1.81 0.77 -3.33
N GLY A 221 -1.00 1.83 -3.42
CA GLY A 221 0.01 2.13 -2.40
C GLY A 221 -0.59 2.49 -1.04
N LEU A 222 0.13 2.12 0.00
CA LEU A 222 -0.20 2.40 1.40
C LEU A 222 0.99 3.10 2.06
N ASN A 223 0.74 4.26 2.66
CA ASN A 223 1.78 5.08 3.24
C ASN A 223 1.56 5.29 4.75
N PHE A 224 2.42 4.69 5.56
CA PHE A 224 2.52 4.89 7.02
C PHE A 224 3.84 5.57 7.41
N ASN A 225 4.46 6.33 6.51
CA ASN A 225 5.72 7.00 6.79
C ASN A 225 5.63 7.83 8.07
N ARG A 226 6.57 7.61 9.02
CA ARG A 226 6.64 8.30 10.34
C ARG A 226 5.39 8.16 11.20
N SER A 227 4.52 7.20 10.94
CA SER A 227 3.35 6.95 11.78
C SER A 227 3.74 6.26 13.06
N LYS A 228 2.85 6.30 14.04
CA LYS A 228 3.05 5.74 15.37
C LYS A 228 1.84 4.92 15.77
N PHE A 229 2.06 3.66 16.12
CA PHE A 229 1.05 2.78 16.68
C PHE A 229 1.33 2.66 18.17
N GLU A 230 0.44 3.23 19.00
CA GLU A 230 0.55 3.19 20.46
C GLU A 230 0.20 1.81 21.01
N ASP A 231 -0.74 1.12 20.36
CA ASP A 231 -1.19 -0.24 20.66
C ASP A 231 -0.76 -1.20 19.53
N HIS A 232 -1.25 -2.43 19.55
CA HIS A 232 -0.94 -3.47 18.57
C HIS A 232 -1.49 -3.15 17.18
N ILE A 233 -0.84 -3.68 16.15
CA ILE A 233 -1.35 -3.67 14.78
C ILE A 233 -1.36 -5.08 14.20
N ASN A 234 -2.43 -5.44 13.52
CA ASN A 234 -2.63 -6.76 12.95
C ASN A 234 -2.89 -6.71 11.44
N PHE A 235 -1.88 -7.10 10.65
CA PHE A 235 -1.95 -7.33 9.21
C PHE A 235 -1.85 -8.82 8.85
N LYS A 236 -2.19 -9.70 9.79
CA LYS A 236 -2.13 -11.15 9.52
C LYS A 236 -2.92 -11.51 8.27
N ARG A 237 -2.29 -12.24 7.33
CA ARG A 237 -2.86 -12.65 6.04
C ARG A 237 -3.32 -11.49 5.15
N ALA A 238 -2.90 -10.26 5.42
CA ALA A 238 -3.18 -9.12 4.53
C ALA A 238 -2.46 -9.29 3.19
N THR A 239 -3.02 -8.72 2.13
CA THR A 239 -2.43 -8.69 0.79
C THR A 239 -2.19 -7.25 0.37
N PHE A 240 -0.94 -6.92 0.11
CA PHE A 240 -0.51 -5.61 -0.39
C PHE A 240 -0.07 -5.79 -1.84
N GLU A 241 -0.87 -5.32 -2.80
CA GLU A 241 -0.55 -5.45 -4.22
C GLU A 241 0.36 -4.31 -4.69
N GLY A 242 0.13 -3.09 -4.18
CA GLY A 242 0.96 -1.92 -4.41
C GLY A 242 2.17 -1.85 -3.48
N TYR A 243 2.93 -0.77 -3.59
CA TYR A 243 4.03 -0.49 -2.66
C TYR A 243 3.51 -0.14 -1.26
N VAL A 244 4.31 -0.43 -0.23
CA VAL A 244 3.96 -0.12 1.17
C VAL A 244 5.13 0.57 1.85
N VAL A 245 4.86 1.69 2.52
CA VAL A 245 5.88 2.49 3.18
C VAL A 245 5.62 2.56 4.69
N PHE A 246 6.59 2.08 5.46
CA PHE A 246 6.66 2.19 6.93
C PHE A 246 7.95 2.88 7.38
N ILE A 247 8.54 3.76 6.56
CA ILE A 247 9.82 4.41 6.87
C ILE A 247 9.67 5.26 8.14
N GLY A 248 10.54 5.03 9.13
CA GLY A 248 10.51 5.75 10.40
C GLY A 248 9.26 5.50 11.25
N THR A 249 8.46 4.48 10.92
CA THR A 249 7.27 4.11 11.69
C THR A 249 7.64 3.54 13.06
N ILE A 250 6.90 3.89 14.10
CA ILE A 250 7.10 3.39 15.46
C ILE A 250 5.94 2.47 15.86
N PHE A 251 6.23 1.20 16.08
CA PHE A 251 5.29 0.22 16.62
C PHE A 251 5.60 0.03 18.11
N LYS A 252 4.73 0.57 19.01
CA LYS A 252 4.92 0.41 20.45
C LYS A 252 4.40 -0.93 20.95
N GLY A 253 3.24 -1.35 20.46
CA GLY A 253 2.70 -2.69 20.67
C GLY A 253 3.26 -3.71 19.68
N ASP A 254 2.69 -4.92 19.68
CA ASP A 254 3.08 -5.96 18.73
C ASP A 254 2.64 -5.62 17.32
N ALA A 255 3.48 -5.95 16.34
CA ALA A 255 3.19 -5.79 14.91
C ALA A 255 3.12 -7.16 14.23
N ASN A 256 1.93 -7.55 13.81
CA ASN A 256 1.68 -8.87 13.25
C ASN A 256 1.47 -8.82 11.74
N PHE A 257 2.46 -9.28 10.99
CA PHE A 257 2.45 -9.47 9.53
C PHE A 257 2.50 -10.96 9.15
N SER A 258 2.14 -11.87 10.07
CA SER A 258 2.20 -13.32 9.81
C SER A 258 1.35 -13.68 8.59
N ARG A 259 1.92 -14.47 7.66
CA ARG A 259 1.25 -14.90 6.41
C ARG A 259 0.80 -13.75 5.51
N ALA A 260 1.29 -12.52 5.72
CA ALA A 260 1.02 -11.42 4.83
C ALA A 260 1.71 -11.60 3.48
N THR A 261 1.13 -11.08 2.41
CA THR A 261 1.71 -11.13 1.07
C THR A 261 1.95 -9.72 0.56
N PHE A 262 3.21 -9.36 0.35
CA PHE A 262 3.64 -8.12 -0.25
C PHE A 262 3.97 -8.37 -1.72
N LYS A 263 3.08 -7.93 -2.64
CA LYS A 263 3.30 -8.07 -4.08
C LYS A 263 4.13 -6.90 -4.65
N GLY A 264 4.05 -5.72 -4.04
CA GLY A 264 4.89 -4.56 -4.32
C GLY A 264 6.13 -4.50 -3.42
N GLU A 265 6.97 -3.47 -3.62
CA GLU A 265 8.08 -3.17 -2.72
C GLU A 265 7.58 -2.74 -1.34
N VAL A 266 8.32 -3.09 -0.29
CA VAL A 266 8.01 -2.69 1.08
C VAL A 266 9.20 -2.07 1.78
N HIS A 267 8.97 -0.94 2.43
CA HIS A 267 9.99 -0.13 3.09
C HIS A 267 9.73 -0.03 4.58
N PHE A 268 10.53 -0.73 5.38
CA PHE A 268 10.60 -0.62 6.84
C PHE A 268 11.87 0.10 7.32
N ASN A 269 12.54 0.84 6.44
CA ASN A 269 13.76 1.55 6.79
C ASN A 269 13.55 2.47 8.01
N GLU A 270 14.50 2.47 8.94
CA GLU A 270 14.48 3.33 10.13
C GLU A 270 13.26 3.13 11.05
N SER A 271 12.46 2.08 10.82
CA SER A 271 11.31 1.77 11.68
C SER A 271 11.75 1.17 13.03
N ILE A 272 10.92 1.36 14.06
CA ILE A 272 11.19 0.89 15.41
C ILE A 272 10.05 0.00 15.87
N PHE A 273 10.35 -1.29 16.10
CA PHE A 273 9.43 -2.26 16.68
C PHE A 273 9.78 -2.43 18.16
N LYS A 274 8.93 -1.90 19.06
CA LYS A 274 9.16 -2.02 20.53
C LYS A 274 8.60 -3.31 21.09
N GLY A 275 7.43 -3.76 20.59
CA GLY A 275 6.83 -5.05 20.89
C GLY A 275 7.37 -6.17 20.00
N GLU A 276 6.68 -7.29 19.95
CA GLU A 276 7.00 -8.38 19.04
C GLU A 276 6.72 -8.01 17.58
N ALA A 277 7.62 -8.41 16.68
CA ALA A 277 7.46 -8.24 15.23
C ALA A 277 7.34 -9.61 14.56
N ARG A 278 6.14 -9.96 14.10
CA ARG A 278 5.85 -11.27 13.53
C ARG A 278 5.68 -11.18 12.02
N PHE A 279 6.61 -11.80 11.28
CA PHE A 279 6.59 -11.94 9.82
C PHE A 279 6.54 -13.42 9.39
N ASN A 280 6.29 -14.34 10.33
CA ASN A 280 6.35 -15.78 10.04
C ASN A 280 5.40 -16.15 8.88
N GLU A 281 5.89 -17.00 7.99
CA GLU A 281 5.22 -17.43 6.76
C GLU A 281 4.79 -16.28 5.82
N ALA A 282 5.34 -15.05 5.99
CA ALA A 282 5.07 -13.93 5.07
C ALA A 282 5.78 -14.13 3.72
N ILE A 283 5.23 -13.54 2.66
CA ILE A 283 5.78 -13.63 1.30
C ILE A 283 6.05 -12.22 0.77
N PHE A 284 7.32 -11.93 0.49
CA PHE A 284 7.76 -10.70 -0.16
C PHE A 284 8.08 -11.00 -1.63
N LYS A 285 7.23 -10.52 -2.53
CA LYS A 285 7.35 -10.79 -3.98
C LYS A 285 8.17 -9.75 -4.74
N ARG A 286 8.66 -8.71 -4.07
CA ARG A 286 9.55 -7.67 -4.55
C ARG A 286 10.58 -7.36 -3.46
N ASP A 287 11.38 -6.33 -3.67
CA ASP A 287 12.41 -5.92 -2.73
C ASP A 287 11.81 -5.53 -1.37
N ALA A 288 12.49 -5.93 -0.30
CA ALA A 288 12.11 -5.66 1.07
C ALA A 288 13.25 -4.95 1.80
N TYR A 289 12.97 -3.76 2.33
CA TYR A 289 13.97 -2.88 2.92
C TYR A 289 13.73 -2.70 4.42
N PHE A 290 14.67 -3.19 5.24
CA PHE A 290 14.68 -3.07 6.69
C PHE A 290 15.90 -2.30 7.21
N SER A 291 16.65 -1.62 6.33
CA SER A 291 17.91 -0.99 6.74
C SER A 291 17.72 0.04 7.84
N LYS A 292 18.62 0.03 8.82
CA LYS A 292 18.61 0.90 10.03
C LYS A 292 17.38 0.72 10.93
N SER A 293 16.55 -0.29 10.72
CA SER A 293 15.43 -0.55 11.62
C SER A 293 15.91 -1.14 12.96
N THR A 294 15.10 -0.99 14.00
CA THR A 294 15.37 -1.52 15.33
C THR A 294 14.21 -2.39 15.80
N PHE A 295 14.52 -3.64 16.10
CA PHE A 295 13.59 -4.60 16.67
C PHE A 295 13.96 -4.84 18.13
N LYS A 296 13.15 -4.33 19.08
CA LYS A 296 13.44 -4.45 20.51
C LYS A 296 12.92 -5.75 21.12
N GLY A 297 11.74 -6.17 20.69
CA GLY A 297 11.13 -7.43 21.10
C GLY A 297 11.60 -8.63 20.29
N LEU A 298 10.92 -9.76 20.49
CA LEU A 298 11.07 -10.94 19.64
C LEU A 298 10.74 -10.59 18.18
N THR A 299 11.58 -11.06 17.28
CA THR A 299 11.38 -10.88 15.83
C THR A 299 11.33 -12.25 15.16
N ASP A 300 10.22 -12.56 14.51
CA ASP A 300 9.97 -13.86 13.90
C ASP A 300 9.77 -13.75 12.39
N PHE A 301 10.80 -14.16 11.63
CA PHE A 301 10.75 -14.37 10.20
C PHE A 301 10.68 -15.85 9.81
N SER A 302 10.33 -16.75 10.73
CA SER A 302 10.32 -18.18 10.44
C SER A 302 9.41 -18.53 9.25
N GLY A 303 9.92 -19.36 8.34
CA GLY A 303 9.19 -19.76 7.13
C GLY A 303 8.90 -18.65 6.12
N THR A 304 9.40 -17.43 6.35
CA THR A 304 9.23 -16.29 5.43
C THR A 304 9.93 -16.56 4.09
N THR A 305 9.33 -16.11 3.00
CA THR A 305 9.93 -16.17 1.66
C THR A 305 10.18 -14.76 1.12
N PHE A 306 11.44 -14.46 0.80
CA PHE A 306 11.85 -13.26 0.08
C PHE A 306 12.20 -13.64 -1.36
N GLU A 307 11.39 -13.20 -2.33
CA GLU A 307 11.58 -13.58 -3.74
C GLU A 307 12.66 -12.74 -4.44
N TYR A 308 12.89 -11.50 -3.99
CA TYR A 308 13.87 -10.55 -4.53
C TYR A 308 14.89 -10.11 -3.47
N ALA A 309 15.55 -8.99 -3.70
CA ALA A 309 16.57 -8.51 -2.77
C ALA A 309 16.00 -8.09 -1.43
N THR A 310 16.75 -8.35 -0.35
CA THR A 310 16.36 -8.01 1.01
C THR A 310 17.50 -7.28 1.70
N ASP A 311 17.21 -6.10 2.23
CA ASP A 311 18.19 -5.22 2.86
C ASP A 311 17.97 -5.10 4.37
N PHE A 312 18.83 -5.74 5.18
CA PHE A 312 18.90 -5.60 6.63
C PHE A 312 20.14 -4.80 7.09
N ARG A 313 20.77 -4.03 6.23
CA ARG A 313 21.97 -3.28 6.60
C ARG A 313 21.77 -2.37 7.79
N ARG A 314 22.68 -2.45 8.77
CA ARG A 314 22.62 -1.64 10.00
C ARG A 314 21.35 -1.84 10.82
N THR A 315 20.62 -2.92 10.61
CA THR A 315 19.47 -3.29 11.43
C THR A 315 19.95 -3.75 12.81
N VAL A 316 19.19 -3.43 13.85
CA VAL A 316 19.48 -3.87 15.23
C VAL A 316 18.36 -4.78 15.70
N PHE A 317 18.70 -6.01 16.07
CA PHE A 317 17.82 -6.95 16.74
C PHE A 317 18.21 -7.03 18.21
N GLU A 318 17.42 -6.47 19.12
CA GLU A 318 17.72 -6.47 20.56
C GLU A 318 17.26 -7.76 21.21
N GLY A 319 16.07 -8.27 20.82
CA GLY A 319 15.53 -9.56 21.28
C GLY A 319 15.98 -10.75 20.43
N LEU A 320 15.33 -11.90 20.64
CA LEU A 320 15.50 -13.07 19.77
C LEU A 320 15.12 -12.73 18.32
N ALA A 321 15.99 -13.09 17.39
CA ALA A 321 15.73 -12.99 15.95
C ALA A 321 15.68 -14.39 15.31
N SER A 322 14.49 -14.85 14.96
CA SER A 322 14.30 -16.13 14.29
C SER A 322 14.15 -15.96 12.78
N PHE A 323 15.05 -16.59 12.04
CA PHE A 323 15.02 -16.78 10.59
C PHE A 323 14.92 -18.27 10.24
N SER A 324 14.36 -19.09 11.13
CA SER A 324 14.28 -20.53 10.93
C SER A 324 13.39 -20.89 9.74
N GLY A 325 13.93 -21.72 8.84
CA GLY A 325 13.21 -22.10 7.61
C GLY A 325 12.97 -20.99 6.61
N VAL A 326 13.60 -19.80 6.79
CA VAL A 326 13.46 -18.68 5.86
C VAL A 326 14.05 -19.01 4.49
N ILE A 327 13.45 -18.51 3.42
CA ILE A 327 13.92 -18.69 2.04
C ILE A 327 14.23 -17.33 1.41
N PHE A 328 15.51 -17.02 1.20
CA PHE A 328 15.95 -15.89 0.39
C PHE A 328 16.21 -16.37 -1.05
N LYS A 329 15.31 -16.04 -2.00
CA LYS A 329 15.51 -16.34 -3.42
C LYS A 329 16.45 -15.33 -4.09
N GLY A 330 16.34 -14.04 -3.70
CA GLY A 330 17.24 -12.97 -4.08
C GLY A 330 18.45 -12.84 -3.16
N ASN A 331 19.22 -11.77 -3.34
CA ASN A 331 20.34 -11.46 -2.45
C ASN A 331 19.83 -10.95 -1.09
N ALA A 332 20.56 -11.30 -0.01
CA ALA A 332 20.27 -10.85 1.35
C ALA A 332 21.46 -10.10 1.94
N ASP A 333 21.25 -8.88 2.38
CA ASP A 333 22.31 -8.03 2.90
C ASP A 333 22.12 -7.75 4.40
N PHE A 334 22.94 -8.38 5.24
CA PHE A 334 23.02 -8.16 6.68
C PHE A 334 24.30 -7.40 7.07
N CYS A 335 24.91 -6.63 6.17
CA CYS A 335 26.12 -5.89 6.48
C CYS A 335 25.91 -4.89 7.61
N ARG A 336 26.80 -4.92 8.63
CA ARG A 336 26.72 -4.08 9.84
C ARG A 336 25.46 -4.28 10.67
N THR A 337 24.76 -5.39 10.49
CA THR A 337 23.62 -5.75 11.35
C THR A 337 24.12 -6.12 12.73
N THR A 338 23.40 -5.73 13.77
CA THR A 338 23.70 -6.09 15.15
C THR A 338 22.62 -6.98 15.72
N PHE A 339 22.96 -8.20 16.10
CA PHE A 339 22.11 -9.13 16.81
C PHE A 339 22.53 -9.13 18.28
N LYS A 340 21.75 -8.44 19.15
CA LYS A 340 22.04 -8.40 20.60
C LYS A 340 21.53 -9.65 21.31
N GLY A 341 20.33 -10.13 20.92
CA GLY A 341 19.74 -11.39 21.38
C GLY A 341 20.22 -12.60 20.59
N ASN A 342 19.67 -13.77 20.90
CA ASN A 342 19.94 -14.98 20.15
C ASN A 342 19.47 -14.88 18.71
N THR A 343 20.14 -15.57 17.82
CA THR A 343 19.84 -15.56 16.36
C THR A 343 19.72 -16.98 15.86
N GLU A 344 18.61 -17.31 15.26
CA GLU A 344 18.32 -18.64 14.72
C GLU A 344 18.15 -18.57 13.21
N LEU A 345 19.02 -19.28 12.47
CA LEU A 345 18.92 -19.48 11.02
C LEU A 345 18.76 -20.97 10.69
N ILE A 346 18.18 -21.75 11.59
CA ILE A 346 18.02 -23.19 11.43
C ILE A 346 17.18 -23.49 10.18
N ASP A 347 17.65 -24.40 9.31
CA ASP A 347 16.99 -24.79 8.05
C ASP A 347 16.81 -23.63 7.04
N ALA A 348 17.48 -22.49 7.24
CA ALA A 348 17.42 -21.36 6.33
C ALA A 348 18.04 -21.68 4.95
N THR A 349 17.47 -21.13 3.89
CA THR A 349 17.95 -21.32 2.52
C THR A 349 18.23 -19.98 1.84
N PHE A 350 19.49 -19.76 1.45
CA PHE A 350 19.94 -18.60 0.68
C PHE A 350 20.23 -19.04 -0.76
N LYS A 351 19.36 -18.68 -1.71
CA LYS A 351 19.55 -18.97 -3.13
C LYS A 351 20.37 -17.91 -3.85
N GLY A 352 20.31 -16.65 -3.38
CA GLY A 352 21.17 -15.54 -3.80
C GLY A 352 22.45 -15.44 -2.97
N CYS A 353 23.30 -14.42 -3.25
CA CYS A 353 24.43 -14.08 -2.41
C CYS A 353 23.96 -13.50 -1.07
N VAL A 354 24.70 -13.77 0.01
CA VAL A 354 24.40 -13.21 1.32
C VAL A 354 25.63 -12.57 1.95
N GLY A 355 25.47 -11.35 2.46
CA GLY A 355 26.52 -10.59 3.12
C GLY A 355 26.23 -10.40 4.62
N PHE A 356 27.17 -10.85 5.46
CA PHE A 356 27.23 -10.54 6.90
C PHE A 356 28.46 -9.69 7.24
N ILE A 357 28.93 -8.88 6.27
CA ILE A 357 30.15 -8.09 6.44
C ILE A 357 29.98 -7.12 7.61
N GLU A 358 30.92 -7.16 8.56
CA GLU A 358 30.90 -6.33 9.78
C GLU A 358 29.63 -6.55 10.64
N ALA A 359 28.88 -7.64 10.44
CA ALA A 359 27.78 -8.00 11.32
C ALA A 359 28.30 -8.39 12.73
N THR A 360 27.53 -8.13 13.76
CA THR A 360 27.90 -8.47 15.15
C THR A 360 26.82 -9.35 15.77
N PHE A 361 27.21 -10.53 16.19
CA PHE A 361 26.35 -11.50 16.89
C PHE A 361 26.75 -11.52 18.38
N LYS A 362 25.99 -10.82 19.24
CA LYS A 362 26.25 -10.74 20.68
C LYS A 362 25.64 -11.92 21.44
N GLY A 363 24.48 -12.40 21.02
CA GLY A 363 23.83 -13.59 21.56
C GLY A 363 24.27 -14.88 20.85
N SER A 364 23.78 -16.02 21.33
CA SER A 364 24.04 -17.32 20.71
C SER A 364 23.47 -17.37 19.29
N THR A 365 24.21 -17.94 18.35
CA THR A 365 23.85 -17.95 16.94
C THR A 365 23.87 -19.38 16.38
N TYR A 366 22.77 -19.76 15.71
CA TYR A 366 22.57 -21.12 15.21
C TYR A 366 22.40 -21.13 13.70
N PHE A 367 23.46 -21.56 12.98
CA PHE A 367 23.44 -21.79 11.53
C PHE A 367 23.28 -23.28 11.20
N SER A 368 22.44 -24.02 11.93
CA SER A 368 22.29 -25.44 11.71
C SER A 368 21.47 -25.74 10.45
N ARG A 369 21.95 -26.64 9.60
CA ARG A 369 21.34 -27.09 8.34
C ARG A 369 21.02 -25.96 7.36
N VAL A 370 21.82 -24.88 7.41
CA VAL A 370 21.67 -23.74 6.48
C VAL A 370 22.20 -24.09 5.10
N ALA A 371 21.44 -23.78 4.06
CA ALA A 371 21.84 -23.99 2.68
C ALA A 371 22.22 -22.66 2.01
N PHE A 372 23.52 -22.44 1.80
CA PHE A 372 24.06 -21.36 0.98
C PHE A 372 24.29 -21.87 -0.44
N LYS A 373 23.46 -21.45 -1.39
CA LYS A 373 23.57 -21.88 -2.80
C LYS A 373 24.51 -21.02 -3.63
N ARG A 374 24.91 -19.85 -3.12
CA ARG A 374 25.88 -18.92 -3.69
C ARG A 374 26.83 -18.40 -2.62
N ASP A 375 27.57 -17.35 -2.93
CA ASP A 375 28.57 -16.77 -2.05
C ASP A 375 27.97 -16.27 -0.74
N VAL A 376 28.62 -16.63 0.35
CA VAL A 376 28.33 -16.12 1.70
C VAL A 376 29.55 -15.49 2.31
N ASN A 377 29.41 -14.28 2.82
CA ASN A 377 30.52 -13.45 3.24
C ASN A 377 30.35 -12.97 4.68
N PHE A 378 31.13 -13.54 5.60
CA PHE A 378 31.26 -13.13 7.01
C PHE A 378 32.47 -12.23 7.28
N ASN A 379 33.07 -11.64 6.27
CA ASN A 379 34.29 -10.84 6.46
C ASN A 379 34.08 -9.75 7.52
N ARG A 380 35.02 -9.72 8.51
CA ARG A 380 34.99 -8.81 9.68
C ARG A 380 33.76 -8.98 10.59
N ALA A 381 32.94 -10.02 10.45
CA ALA A 381 31.87 -10.30 11.39
C ALA A 381 32.46 -10.66 12.77
N GLY A 382 31.68 -10.35 13.83
CA GLY A 382 32.05 -10.66 15.21
C GLY A 382 31.07 -11.63 15.85
N PHE A 383 31.57 -12.76 16.37
CA PHE A 383 30.78 -13.74 17.11
C PHE A 383 31.20 -13.69 18.59
N CYS A 384 30.38 -13.08 19.42
CA CYS A 384 30.70 -12.83 20.82
C CYS A 384 30.22 -13.94 21.77
N SER A 385 29.37 -14.85 21.30
CA SER A 385 28.79 -15.93 22.07
C SER A 385 28.77 -17.24 21.29
N LYS A 386 28.17 -18.29 21.85
CA LYS A 386 28.05 -19.61 21.22
C LYS A 386 27.61 -19.50 19.77
N THR A 387 28.31 -20.19 18.86
CA THR A 387 27.96 -20.19 17.45
C THR A 387 28.11 -21.58 16.85
N THR A 388 27.06 -22.05 16.17
CA THR A 388 27.01 -23.37 15.56
C THR A 388 26.83 -23.25 14.05
N PHE A 389 27.68 -23.89 13.28
CA PHE A 389 27.64 -24.03 11.81
C PHE A 389 27.42 -25.49 11.38
N SER A 390 26.69 -26.27 12.19
CA SER A 390 26.47 -27.70 11.93
C SER A 390 25.67 -27.93 10.64
N GLU A 391 26.09 -28.92 9.85
CA GLU A 391 25.43 -29.37 8.63
C GLU A 391 25.15 -28.27 7.59
N ILE A 392 25.97 -27.21 7.55
CA ILE A 392 25.81 -26.17 6.54
C ILE A 392 26.19 -26.68 5.14
N GLN A 393 25.51 -26.17 4.10
CA GLN A 393 25.85 -26.37 2.71
C GLN A 393 26.36 -25.07 2.11
N GLY A 394 27.55 -25.09 1.50
CA GLY A 394 28.18 -23.92 0.89
C GLY A 394 29.59 -23.67 1.41
N ARG A 395 30.19 -22.59 0.95
CA ARG A 395 31.58 -22.23 1.30
C ARG A 395 31.61 -20.79 1.86
N PRO A 396 31.41 -20.60 3.16
CA PRO A 396 31.47 -19.28 3.79
C PRO A 396 32.92 -18.76 3.81
N THR A 397 33.06 -17.44 3.72
CA THR A 397 34.36 -16.76 3.87
C THR A 397 34.41 -15.99 5.19
N PHE A 398 35.52 -16.13 5.95
CA PHE A 398 35.69 -15.58 7.30
C PHE A 398 36.86 -14.60 7.42
N ARG A 399 37.28 -13.93 6.34
CA ARG A 399 38.45 -13.02 6.35
C ARG A 399 38.28 -11.93 7.40
N LYS A 400 39.23 -11.87 8.37
CA LYS A 400 39.21 -10.97 9.53
C LYS A 400 37.95 -11.11 10.40
N CYS A 401 37.27 -12.26 10.34
CA CYS A 401 36.19 -12.58 11.24
C CYS A 401 36.72 -12.73 12.67
N LYS A 402 35.91 -12.34 13.65
CA LYS A 402 36.33 -12.28 15.06
C LYS A 402 35.51 -13.26 15.89
N PHE A 403 36.17 -14.14 16.63
CA PHE A 403 35.55 -15.06 17.59
C PHE A 403 36.04 -14.73 19.01
N ASN A 404 35.15 -14.88 20.01
CA ASN A 404 35.49 -14.56 21.40
C ASN A 404 36.48 -15.57 21.98
N ARG A 405 37.70 -15.11 22.33
CA ARG A 405 38.77 -15.94 22.89
C ARG A 405 38.39 -16.59 24.21
N GLN A 406 37.58 -15.93 25.03
CA GLN A 406 37.16 -16.46 26.33
C GLN A 406 36.34 -17.74 26.20
N LEU A 407 35.74 -17.99 25.04
CA LEU A 407 34.92 -19.16 24.73
C LEU A 407 35.64 -20.23 23.95
N ARG A 408 36.97 -20.07 23.68
CA ARG A 408 37.76 -20.98 22.87
C ARG A 408 37.72 -22.44 23.37
N ASP A 409 37.96 -22.62 24.64
CA ASP A 409 38.03 -23.94 25.28
C ASP A 409 36.80 -24.22 26.17
N PHE A 410 35.72 -23.45 25.98
CA PHE A 410 34.52 -23.56 26.81
C PHE A 410 33.65 -24.71 26.35
N ILE A 411 33.53 -25.72 27.21
CA ILE A 411 32.58 -26.83 27.02
C ILE A 411 31.31 -26.51 27.80
N LEU A 412 30.18 -26.51 27.10
CA LEU A 412 28.87 -26.26 27.69
C LEU A 412 28.44 -27.42 28.63
N GLU A 413 27.47 -27.18 29.53
CA GLU A 413 26.95 -28.19 30.47
C GLU A 413 26.48 -29.48 29.78
N ASN A 414 26.07 -29.43 28.52
CA ASN A 414 25.68 -30.57 27.70
C ASN A 414 26.88 -31.27 26.99
N GLY A 415 28.12 -30.87 27.27
CA GLY A 415 29.31 -31.46 26.66
C GLY A 415 29.63 -31.00 25.23
N THR A 416 28.97 -29.96 24.70
CA THR A 416 29.27 -29.40 23.38
C THR A 416 30.21 -28.20 23.48
N GLU A 417 31.05 -27.99 22.45
CA GLU A 417 31.90 -26.81 22.32
C GLU A 417 31.11 -25.54 22.09
N ALA A 418 31.63 -24.39 22.55
CA ALA A 418 30.97 -23.10 22.32
C ALA A 418 30.95 -22.71 20.84
N TYR A 419 31.93 -23.16 20.04
CA TYR A 419 31.99 -22.97 18.60
C TYR A 419 32.02 -24.32 17.89
N ASP A 420 30.98 -24.61 17.10
CA ASP A 420 30.91 -25.78 16.23
C ASP A 420 30.94 -25.31 14.77
N PHE A 421 32.05 -25.59 14.09
CA PHE A 421 32.24 -25.22 12.69
C PHE A 421 31.78 -26.31 11.71
N GLY A 422 31.27 -27.45 12.19
CA GLY A 422 30.76 -28.52 11.36
C GLY A 422 31.76 -28.99 10.29
N LEU A 423 31.37 -28.87 9.02
CA LEU A 423 32.20 -29.25 7.87
C LEU A 423 33.05 -28.11 7.30
N ILE A 424 33.13 -26.95 7.95
CA ILE A 424 33.99 -25.83 7.51
C ILE A 424 35.46 -26.25 7.68
N PRO A 425 36.30 -26.17 6.63
CA PRO A 425 37.70 -26.50 6.74
C PRO A 425 38.43 -25.60 7.74
N ILE A 426 39.15 -26.20 8.69
CA ILE A 426 39.99 -25.51 9.66
C ILE A 426 41.44 -25.85 9.34
N PRO A 427 42.28 -24.86 8.94
CA PRO A 427 43.69 -25.05 8.74
C PRO A 427 44.41 -25.45 10.05
N GLU A 428 45.41 -26.35 9.98
CA GLU A 428 46.17 -26.83 11.15
C GLU A 428 46.88 -25.71 11.88
N ASP A 429 47.27 -24.65 11.18
CA ASP A 429 48.03 -23.51 11.67
C ASP A 429 47.18 -22.31 12.10
N ASN A 430 45.83 -22.41 12.04
CA ASN A 430 44.92 -21.30 12.34
C ASN A 430 44.21 -21.43 13.70
N ASP A 431 44.84 -22.12 14.66
CA ASP A 431 44.43 -22.14 16.05
C ASP A 431 42.96 -22.53 16.29
N GLY A 432 42.45 -23.52 15.55
CA GLY A 432 41.08 -24.04 15.64
C GLY A 432 40.03 -23.17 14.97
N LEU A 433 40.40 -22.17 14.16
CA LEU A 433 39.49 -21.28 13.46
C LEU A 433 39.51 -21.51 11.94
N PRO A 434 38.41 -21.19 11.24
CA PRO A 434 38.37 -21.12 9.78
C PRO A 434 39.40 -20.16 9.21
N GLU A 435 39.83 -20.36 7.95
CA GLU A 435 40.83 -19.54 7.27
C GLU A 435 40.50 -18.04 7.36
N GLY A 436 41.50 -17.26 7.83
CA GLY A 436 41.43 -15.81 7.95
C GLY A 436 40.61 -15.26 9.11
N ALA A 437 40.07 -16.13 9.98
CA ALA A 437 39.46 -15.75 11.24
C ALA A 437 40.50 -15.55 12.35
N VAL A 438 40.15 -14.81 13.39
CA VAL A 438 41.02 -14.49 14.51
C VAL A 438 40.29 -14.55 15.84
N TRP A 439 41.01 -14.97 16.90
CA TRP A 439 40.53 -14.85 18.27
C TRP A 439 40.69 -13.40 18.75
N VAL A 440 39.65 -12.85 19.40
CA VAL A 440 39.71 -11.53 20.02
C VAL A 440 39.05 -11.56 21.41
N ASP A 441 39.50 -10.67 22.28
CA ASP A 441 38.82 -10.43 23.56
C ASP A 441 37.75 -9.37 23.32
N PHE A 442 36.48 -9.77 23.44
CA PHE A 442 35.38 -8.83 23.46
C PHE A 442 35.27 -8.26 24.88
N PRO A 443 35.04 -6.95 25.05
CA PRO A 443 34.82 -6.39 26.39
C PRO A 443 33.62 -7.11 27.06
N GLU A 444 33.75 -7.35 28.36
CA GLU A 444 32.62 -7.86 29.18
C GLU A 444 31.42 -6.95 28.98
N LYS A 445 30.20 -7.53 29.03
CA LYS A 445 28.94 -6.77 28.95
C LYS A 445 28.97 -5.65 30.02
N ASP A 446 29.12 -4.41 29.58
CA ASP A 446 28.68 -3.28 30.40
C ASP A 446 27.15 -3.31 30.46
N ASP A 447 26.58 -3.74 31.60
CA ASP A 447 25.15 -3.71 31.90
C ASP A 447 24.60 -2.26 32.04
N LYS A 448 25.31 -1.26 31.49
CA LYS A 448 24.98 0.16 31.56
C LYS A 448 24.96 0.86 30.21
N ASP A 449 24.26 0.30 29.21
CA ASP A 449 23.95 1.07 27.99
C ASP A 449 22.43 1.29 27.88
N ASP A 450 21.88 1.93 28.94
CA ASP A 450 20.54 2.54 28.95
C ASP A 450 20.64 4.03 28.55
N GLY A 451 21.31 4.32 27.46
CA GLY A 451 21.54 5.66 26.97
C GLY A 451 21.15 5.88 25.52
N ALA A 452 19.86 5.90 25.25
CA ALA A 452 19.37 6.55 24.04
C ALA A 452 19.58 8.07 24.17
N THR A 453 20.64 8.58 23.58
CA THR A 453 20.75 10.02 23.32
C THR A 453 19.72 10.41 22.27
N PRO A 454 18.85 11.42 22.52
CA PRO A 454 17.98 11.96 21.51
C PRO A 454 18.85 12.68 20.46
N ILE A 455 18.70 12.34 19.20
CA ILE A 455 19.21 13.16 18.11
C ILE A 455 18.20 14.31 17.96
N ASP A 456 18.50 15.44 18.62
CA ASP A 456 17.96 16.75 18.23
C ASP A 456 18.55 17.12 16.86
N ARG A 457 17.71 17.12 15.84
CA ARG A 457 17.57 18.11 14.74
C ARG A 457 16.67 17.56 13.63
#